data_a1e12e34ece4493f083b91e227ac4713
#
_entry.id   a1e12e34ece4493f083b91e227ac4713
#
_cell.length_a   1.000
_cell.length_b   1.000
_cell.length_c   1.000
_cell.angle_alpha   90.00
_cell.angle_beta   90.00
_cell.angle_gamma   90.00
#
_symmetry.space_group_name_H-M   'P 1'
#
loop_
_entity.id
_entity.type
_entity.pdbx_description
1 polymer ?
#
loop_
_entity_poly.entity_id
_entity_poly.type
_entity_poly.pdbx_seq_one_letter_code
_entity_poly.pdbx_strand_id
1 'polypeptide(L)'
;MSKTPLYRSIRASFSKDIYMPMCGVVAAPSVVAEIKSSADLALLTCTTPPQNVILHIASDLTVCDEPLYDVLAKCNRSVPILYFDDIKTQAALAEFTDANHVGDAILCAPFNQRDLLSLAYEKMPLLRGMLDCRGTTLLIDKLPAESVSHGATAVILDADVATADNVHSLQQRFIHVIADSPNEFDTAAARGVNGVITSNLAGAYDFLAKFPEGSFLRRRNLLAHKGFQNNGMYSENTITSVVAAGKHHFDGAEIDVKLTSDDVPVVMHNLDTKGLFDCPVAVTEKSDFAFLSSLRRIEFPDESIDRFEDLMHEMKSYPDTPVLIEIKPHAKYHNVEKLTAMTDDILRDGKSQTNCIGILGGTLEPGLRYVHNRLPYLPMGYCEGGKSVPAAPECREEAEDRIYRVAQLTSGCAAGYNPEDVNINRLFNEYAKFRMMHIFVWSRSWTLSPSKWEENGPLNDKTYIAGFDAWTTDHGEKFLDYPIAVEPINHAPDSPRCRLRYRDGSTSEANCDMLLLNGNMSPDSTARVMYAYTMQLHFSDSYTIYSEPITIKF
;
A
#
# COMPACT_ATOMS: atom_id res chain seq x y z
N MET A 1 -20.81 0.01 29.31
CA MET A 1 -20.87 0.14 27.85
C MET A 1 -20.27 -1.11 27.24
N SER A 2 -20.98 -1.80 26.37
CA SER A 2 -20.54 -3.04 25.73
C SER A 2 -19.26 -2.76 24.91
N LYS A 3 -18.21 -3.55 25.16
CA LYS A 3 -16.94 -3.50 24.43
C LYS A 3 -17.03 -4.20 23.06
N THR A 4 -18.21 -4.38 22.52
CA THR A 4 -18.35 -4.94 21.17
C THR A 4 -17.91 -3.87 20.17
N PRO A 5 -16.87 -4.13 19.39
CA PRO A 5 -16.42 -3.14 18.41
C PRO A 5 -17.55 -2.80 17.45
N LEU A 6 -17.68 -1.52 17.11
CA LEU A 6 -18.76 -1.00 16.26
C LEU A 6 -18.86 -1.78 14.93
N TYR A 7 -17.72 -2.22 14.40
CA TYR A 7 -17.63 -2.97 13.13
C TYR A 7 -18.33 -4.33 13.14
N ARG A 8 -18.55 -4.97 14.32
CA ARG A 8 -19.32 -6.23 14.41
C ARG A 8 -20.82 -6.02 14.33
N SER A 9 -21.31 -4.82 14.60
CA SER A 9 -22.74 -4.49 14.58
C SER A 9 -23.22 -3.93 13.23
N ILE A 10 -22.30 -3.53 12.32
CA ILE A 10 -22.62 -2.93 11.02
C ILE A 10 -22.11 -3.90 9.95
N ARG A 11 -22.88 -4.96 9.66
CA ARG A 11 -22.39 -6.02 8.79
C ARG A 11 -23.40 -6.45 7.74
N ALA A 12 -23.42 -5.75 6.61
CA ALA A 12 -23.90 -6.34 5.37
C ALA A 12 -22.83 -6.16 4.31
N SER A 13 -22.05 -7.23 4.08
CA SER A 13 -21.24 -7.34 2.88
C SER A 13 -22.11 -7.93 1.78
N PHE A 14 -22.24 -7.21 0.69
CA PHE A 14 -22.84 -7.74 -0.53
C PHE A 14 -21.86 -8.66 -1.27
N SER A 15 -20.55 -8.41 -1.14
CA SER A 15 -19.47 -9.12 -1.82
C SER A 15 -19.10 -10.41 -1.06
N LYS A 16 -19.92 -11.46 -1.19
CA LYS A 16 -19.74 -12.69 -0.40
C LYS A 16 -18.76 -13.69 -1.01
N ASP A 17 -18.59 -13.72 -2.32
CA ASP A 17 -17.78 -14.70 -3.04
C ASP A 17 -16.98 -14.02 -4.14
N ILE A 18 -16.10 -13.07 -3.77
CA ILE A 18 -15.28 -12.33 -4.74
C ILE A 18 -14.61 -13.30 -5.71
N TYR A 19 -14.73 -13.00 -6.99
CA TYR A 19 -14.18 -13.85 -8.04
C TYR A 19 -12.65 -13.90 -7.97
N MET A 20 -12.13 -15.08 -7.75
CA MET A 20 -10.70 -15.37 -7.74
C MET A 20 -10.35 -16.19 -8.97
N PRO A 21 -9.80 -15.59 -10.03
CA PRO A 21 -9.35 -16.35 -11.19
C PRO A 21 -8.16 -17.22 -10.82
N MET A 22 -8.01 -18.35 -11.48
CA MET A 22 -6.74 -19.08 -11.48
C MET A 22 -5.70 -18.24 -12.23
N CYS A 23 -4.72 -17.72 -11.49
CA CYS A 23 -3.73 -16.82 -12.00
C CYS A 23 -2.42 -17.02 -11.23
N GLY A 24 -1.30 -17.11 -11.94
CA GLY A 24 0.04 -17.26 -11.34
C GLY A 24 0.57 -15.97 -10.72
N VAL A 25 -0.03 -14.81 -11.05
CA VAL A 25 0.41 -13.52 -10.54
C VAL A 25 -0.03 -13.33 -9.09
N VAL A 26 0.94 -13.11 -8.22
CA VAL A 26 0.71 -12.79 -6.80
C VAL A 26 0.39 -11.29 -6.69
N ALA A 27 -0.61 -10.95 -5.88
CA ALA A 27 -1.12 -9.58 -5.77
C ALA A 27 -1.43 -8.97 -7.15
N ALA A 28 -2.04 -9.78 -8.03
CA ALA A 28 -2.45 -9.34 -9.37
C ALA A 28 -3.30 -8.07 -9.29
N PRO A 29 -3.21 -7.16 -10.27
CA PRO A 29 -4.13 -6.02 -10.32
C PRO A 29 -5.57 -6.51 -10.39
N SER A 30 -6.48 -5.84 -9.68
CA SER A 30 -7.89 -6.16 -9.78
C SER A 30 -8.43 -5.81 -11.17
N VAL A 31 -9.28 -6.67 -11.69
CA VAL A 31 -10.02 -6.39 -12.93
C VAL A 31 -11.24 -5.58 -12.55
N VAL A 32 -11.30 -4.33 -13.02
CA VAL A 32 -12.34 -3.36 -12.68
C VAL A 32 -13.23 -3.13 -13.89
N ALA A 33 -14.55 -3.19 -13.71
CA ALA A 33 -15.52 -2.76 -14.70
C ALA A 33 -16.21 -1.47 -14.28
N GLU A 34 -16.58 -0.64 -15.23
CA GLU A 34 -17.39 0.55 -15.00
C GLU A 34 -18.75 0.38 -15.66
N ILE A 35 -19.82 0.45 -14.87
CA ILE A 35 -21.19 0.28 -15.35
C ILE A 35 -21.70 1.63 -15.87
N LYS A 36 -21.88 1.71 -17.19
CA LYS A 36 -22.33 2.93 -17.90
C LYS A 36 -23.73 2.80 -18.50
N SER A 37 -24.23 1.57 -18.59
CA SER A 37 -25.55 1.29 -19.16
C SER A 37 -26.20 0.09 -18.49
N SER A 38 -27.52 -0.06 -18.66
CA SER A 38 -28.26 -1.22 -18.14
C SER A 38 -27.75 -2.56 -18.73
N ALA A 39 -27.18 -2.55 -19.92
CA ALA A 39 -26.55 -3.73 -20.52
C ALA A 39 -25.32 -4.18 -19.74
N ASP A 40 -24.55 -3.25 -19.16
CA ASP A 40 -23.34 -3.56 -18.42
C ASP A 40 -23.64 -4.25 -17.07
N LEU A 41 -24.86 -4.12 -16.54
CA LEU A 41 -25.27 -4.82 -15.31
C LEU A 41 -25.18 -6.35 -15.43
N ALA A 42 -25.21 -6.89 -16.66
CA ALA A 42 -24.99 -8.32 -16.90
C ALA A 42 -23.57 -8.77 -16.49
N LEU A 43 -22.58 -7.88 -16.43
CA LEU A 43 -21.22 -8.18 -15.99
C LEU A 43 -21.18 -8.63 -14.53
N LEU A 44 -22.11 -8.17 -13.69
CA LEU A 44 -22.17 -8.52 -12.26
C LEU A 44 -22.51 -9.99 -12.01
N THR A 45 -23.21 -10.62 -12.95
CA THR A 45 -23.72 -12.00 -12.82
C THR A 45 -23.14 -12.97 -13.84
N CYS A 46 -22.18 -12.53 -14.66
CA CYS A 46 -21.52 -13.39 -15.62
C CYS A 46 -20.60 -14.44 -14.93
N THR A 47 -20.11 -15.41 -15.69
CA THR A 47 -19.25 -16.49 -15.16
C THR A 47 -17.92 -15.97 -14.62
N THR A 48 -17.37 -14.93 -15.22
CA THR A 48 -16.11 -14.26 -14.87
C THR A 48 -16.35 -12.78 -14.58
N PRO A 49 -17.01 -12.44 -13.46
CA PRO A 49 -17.34 -11.05 -13.14
C PRO A 49 -16.08 -10.25 -12.79
N PRO A 50 -16.14 -8.90 -12.86
CA PRO A 50 -15.05 -8.06 -12.38
C PRO A 50 -14.88 -8.23 -10.87
N GLN A 51 -13.66 -8.03 -10.36
CA GLN A 51 -13.37 -8.07 -8.93
C GLN A 51 -13.78 -6.78 -8.22
N ASN A 52 -13.68 -5.65 -8.92
CA ASN A 52 -14.25 -4.38 -8.50
C ASN A 52 -15.18 -3.84 -9.58
N VAL A 53 -16.21 -3.11 -9.18
CA VAL A 53 -17.18 -2.53 -10.12
C VAL A 53 -17.53 -1.10 -9.72
N ILE A 54 -17.37 -0.17 -10.66
CA ILE A 54 -17.76 1.23 -10.48
C ILE A 54 -19.24 1.37 -10.85
N LEU A 55 -20.03 1.83 -9.89
CA LEU A 55 -21.46 2.06 -9.99
C LEU A 55 -21.74 3.56 -9.87
N HIS A 56 -22.19 4.19 -10.93
CA HIS A 56 -22.62 5.60 -10.91
C HIS A 56 -24.00 5.72 -10.27
N ILE A 57 -24.05 6.35 -9.09
CA ILE A 57 -25.24 6.46 -8.28
C ILE A 57 -25.98 7.74 -8.63
N ALA A 58 -27.22 7.64 -9.02
CA ALA A 58 -28.11 8.79 -9.20
C ALA A 58 -28.72 9.26 -7.86
N SER A 59 -29.23 10.50 -7.82
CA SER A 59 -29.76 11.10 -6.60
C SER A 59 -31.02 10.43 -6.02
N ASP A 60 -31.68 9.58 -6.80
CA ASP A 60 -32.79 8.72 -6.39
C ASP A 60 -32.35 7.33 -5.96
N LEU A 61 -31.04 7.10 -5.79
CA LEU A 61 -30.43 5.83 -5.42
C LEU A 61 -30.69 4.73 -6.46
N THR A 62 -30.55 5.08 -7.73
CA THR A 62 -30.55 4.11 -8.85
C THR A 62 -29.18 4.04 -9.51
N VAL A 63 -28.92 2.93 -10.20
CA VAL A 63 -27.80 2.71 -11.11
C VAL A 63 -28.38 2.25 -12.44
N CYS A 64 -28.27 3.04 -13.50
CA CYS A 64 -28.86 2.74 -14.80
C CYS A 64 -30.37 2.40 -14.68
N ASP A 65 -31.13 3.18 -13.95
CA ASP A 65 -32.56 3.05 -13.65
C ASP A 65 -32.95 1.83 -12.79
N GLU A 66 -31.99 1.01 -12.29
CA GLU A 66 -32.27 -0.04 -11.32
C GLU A 66 -32.03 0.44 -9.87
N PRO A 67 -32.86 0.05 -8.89
CA PRO A 67 -32.65 0.40 -7.49
C PRO A 67 -31.27 -0.07 -6.98
N LEU A 68 -30.56 0.79 -6.26
CA LEU A 68 -29.21 0.51 -5.75
C LEU A 68 -29.15 -0.79 -4.95
N TYR A 69 -30.16 -1.08 -4.12
CA TYR A 69 -30.19 -2.33 -3.34
C TYR A 69 -30.16 -3.57 -4.23
N ASP A 70 -30.94 -3.59 -5.31
CA ASP A 70 -31.02 -4.71 -6.23
C ASP A 70 -29.72 -4.88 -7.03
N VAL A 71 -29.06 -3.76 -7.38
CA VAL A 71 -27.75 -3.80 -8.03
C VAL A 71 -26.68 -4.31 -7.07
N LEU A 72 -26.66 -3.84 -5.82
CA LEU A 72 -25.72 -4.35 -4.81
C LEU A 72 -25.92 -5.83 -4.51
N ALA A 73 -27.14 -6.33 -4.52
CA ALA A 73 -27.42 -7.76 -4.38
C ALA A 73 -26.82 -8.60 -5.52
N LYS A 74 -26.63 -8.02 -6.72
CA LYS A 74 -25.92 -8.66 -7.84
C LYS A 74 -24.40 -8.63 -7.66
N CYS A 75 -23.83 -7.76 -6.79
CA CYS A 75 -22.39 -7.65 -6.54
C CYS A 75 -21.83 -8.76 -5.64
N ASN A 76 -22.47 -9.92 -5.56
CA ASN A 76 -22.04 -11.02 -4.70
C ASN A 76 -20.58 -11.45 -4.92
N ARG A 77 -20.07 -11.28 -6.13
CA ARG A 77 -18.71 -11.69 -6.54
C ARG A 77 -17.77 -10.52 -6.85
N SER A 78 -18.19 -9.29 -6.56
CA SER A 78 -17.45 -8.06 -6.86
C SER A 78 -17.53 -7.08 -5.69
N VAL A 79 -16.46 -6.33 -5.39
CA VAL A 79 -16.53 -5.22 -4.43
C VAL A 79 -17.02 -3.98 -5.14
N PRO A 80 -18.15 -3.38 -4.72
CA PRO A 80 -18.70 -2.20 -5.37
C PRO A 80 -17.90 -0.94 -5.01
N ILE A 81 -17.71 -0.08 -6.02
CA ILE A 81 -17.19 1.28 -5.92
C ILE A 81 -18.37 2.20 -6.22
N LEU A 82 -18.88 2.90 -5.20
CA LEU A 82 -20.06 3.75 -5.27
C LEU A 82 -19.63 5.16 -5.67
N TYR A 83 -19.80 5.49 -6.94
CA TYR A 83 -19.41 6.78 -7.51
C TYR A 83 -20.57 7.78 -7.38
N PHE A 84 -20.29 8.98 -6.87
CA PHE A 84 -21.21 10.09 -6.73
C PHE A 84 -20.50 11.43 -6.95
N ASP A 85 -21.18 12.38 -7.53
CA ASP A 85 -20.64 13.68 -7.93
C ASP A 85 -21.48 14.88 -7.46
N ASP A 86 -22.46 14.65 -6.57
CA ASP A 86 -23.26 15.71 -5.98
C ASP A 86 -23.65 15.46 -4.51
N ILE A 87 -23.95 16.55 -3.80
CA ILE A 87 -24.24 16.52 -2.36
C ILE A 87 -25.57 15.81 -2.02
N LYS A 88 -26.53 15.77 -2.92
CA LYS A 88 -27.82 15.11 -2.67
C LYS A 88 -27.64 13.61 -2.72
N THR A 89 -26.94 13.14 -3.76
CA THR A 89 -26.56 11.72 -3.89
C THR A 89 -25.74 11.27 -2.70
N GLN A 90 -24.75 12.06 -2.27
CA GLN A 90 -23.94 11.76 -1.09
C GLN A 90 -24.79 11.62 0.18
N ALA A 91 -25.73 12.54 0.41
CA ALA A 91 -26.60 12.50 1.59
C ALA A 91 -27.55 11.29 1.55
N ALA A 92 -28.18 11.03 0.41
CA ALA A 92 -29.06 9.88 0.23
C ALA A 92 -28.30 8.54 0.40
N LEU A 93 -27.05 8.46 -0.11
CA LEU A 93 -26.20 7.30 0.04
C LEU A 93 -25.81 7.05 1.50
N ALA A 94 -25.57 8.11 2.30
CA ALA A 94 -25.27 7.97 3.71
C ALA A 94 -26.47 7.40 4.49
N GLU A 95 -27.68 7.87 4.22
CA GLU A 95 -28.91 7.33 4.82
C GLU A 95 -29.17 5.88 4.38
N PHE A 96 -28.94 5.58 3.10
CA PHE A 96 -29.09 4.24 2.57
C PHE A 96 -28.11 3.24 3.21
N THR A 97 -26.82 3.60 3.34
CA THR A 97 -25.79 2.73 3.91
C THR A 97 -26.03 2.45 5.39
N ASP A 98 -26.51 3.44 6.15
CA ASP A 98 -26.90 3.26 7.55
C ASP A 98 -28.13 2.35 7.67
N ALA A 99 -29.19 2.64 6.93
CA ALA A 99 -30.44 1.88 6.97
C ALA A 99 -30.27 0.41 6.54
N ASN A 100 -29.35 0.12 5.62
CA ASN A 100 -29.09 -1.22 5.11
C ASN A 100 -27.82 -1.85 5.72
N HIS A 101 -27.19 -1.18 6.69
CA HIS A 101 -25.96 -1.64 7.34
C HIS A 101 -24.84 -2.02 6.35
N VAL A 102 -24.65 -1.22 5.30
CA VAL A 102 -23.62 -1.49 4.28
C VAL A 102 -22.24 -1.26 4.90
N GLY A 103 -21.49 -2.34 5.07
CA GLY A 103 -20.15 -2.31 5.66
C GLY A 103 -19.01 -2.54 4.67
N ASP A 104 -19.32 -2.87 3.41
CA ASP A 104 -18.32 -3.26 2.43
C ASP A 104 -18.57 -2.66 1.05
N ALA A 105 -18.07 -1.44 0.88
CA ALA A 105 -18.04 -0.73 -0.39
C ALA A 105 -16.89 0.28 -0.38
N ILE A 106 -16.57 0.81 -1.55
CA ILE A 106 -15.62 1.91 -1.72
C ILE A 106 -16.41 3.11 -2.20
N LEU A 107 -16.27 4.24 -1.52
CA LEU A 107 -16.88 5.51 -1.93
C LEU A 107 -15.96 6.20 -2.94
N CYS A 108 -16.49 6.69 -4.05
CA CYS A 108 -15.70 7.36 -5.07
C CYS A 108 -16.32 8.70 -5.43
N ALA A 109 -15.51 9.75 -5.45
CA ALA A 109 -15.90 11.07 -5.92
C ALA A 109 -14.86 11.65 -6.88
N PRO A 110 -15.26 12.55 -7.82
CA PRO A 110 -14.31 13.22 -8.70
C PRO A 110 -13.36 14.13 -7.90
N PHE A 111 -12.12 14.24 -8.33
CA PHE A 111 -11.09 15.01 -7.65
C PHE A 111 -11.47 16.49 -7.45
N ASN A 112 -12.14 17.10 -8.41
CA ASN A 112 -12.63 18.48 -8.30
C ASN A 112 -13.81 18.66 -7.32
N GLN A 113 -14.38 17.56 -6.81
CA GLN A 113 -15.42 17.53 -5.81
C GLN A 113 -15.04 16.67 -4.59
N ARG A 114 -13.76 16.54 -4.29
CA ARG A 114 -13.22 15.69 -3.22
C ARG A 114 -13.77 15.99 -1.83
N ASP A 115 -14.29 17.22 -1.59
CA ASP A 115 -14.96 17.57 -0.33
C ASP A 115 -16.19 16.72 -0.06
N LEU A 116 -16.86 16.21 -1.11
CA LEU A 116 -17.99 15.27 -0.95
C LEU A 116 -17.54 13.98 -0.27
N LEU A 117 -16.31 13.53 -0.55
CA LEU A 117 -15.76 12.33 0.06
C LEU A 117 -15.45 12.55 1.55
N SER A 118 -14.94 13.72 1.94
CA SER A 118 -14.75 14.09 3.34
C SER A 118 -16.05 14.04 4.14
N LEU A 119 -17.10 14.63 3.59
CA LEU A 119 -18.45 14.61 4.19
C LEU A 119 -19.01 13.18 4.27
N ALA A 120 -18.74 12.36 3.26
CA ALA A 120 -19.14 10.96 3.24
C ALA A 120 -18.41 10.16 4.32
N TYR A 121 -17.11 10.39 4.49
CA TYR A 121 -16.29 9.71 5.50
C TYR A 121 -16.77 9.98 6.93
N GLU A 122 -17.18 11.21 7.26
CA GLU A 122 -17.74 11.55 8.56
C GLU A 122 -18.98 10.71 8.93
N LYS A 123 -19.81 10.39 7.94
CA LYS A 123 -21.05 9.63 8.12
C LYS A 123 -20.90 8.13 7.93
N MET A 124 -19.93 7.72 7.12
CA MET A 124 -19.68 6.33 6.71
C MET A 124 -18.22 5.91 6.97
N PRO A 125 -17.70 6.00 8.20
CA PRO A 125 -16.28 5.86 8.50
C PRO A 125 -15.72 4.45 8.30
N LEU A 126 -16.57 3.46 8.03
CA LEU A 126 -16.14 2.09 7.72
C LEU A 126 -15.91 1.87 6.22
N LEU A 127 -16.45 2.74 5.37
CA LEU A 127 -16.27 2.65 3.93
C LEU A 127 -14.97 3.35 3.54
N ARG A 128 -14.20 2.71 2.65
CA ARG A 128 -12.95 3.27 2.13
C ARG A 128 -13.27 4.30 1.06
N GLY A 129 -12.39 5.28 0.91
CA GLY A 129 -12.53 6.33 -0.08
C GLY A 129 -11.60 6.15 -1.28
N MET A 130 -12.03 6.67 -2.42
CA MET A 130 -11.29 6.73 -3.66
C MET A 130 -11.55 8.07 -4.37
N LEU A 131 -10.53 8.66 -4.97
CA LEU A 131 -10.68 9.84 -5.82
C LEU A 131 -10.56 9.48 -7.29
N ASP A 132 -11.52 9.91 -8.07
CA ASP A 132 -11.43 9.86 -9.53
C ASP A 132 -10.67 11.10 -10.04
N CYS A 133 -9.43 10.88 -10.45
CA CYS A 133 -8.51 11.91 -10.91
C CYS A 133 -8.41 11.98 -12.43
N ARG A 134 -9.25 11.25 -13.18
CA ARG A 134 -9.24 11.26 -14.65
C ARG A 134 -9.49 12.66 -15.20
N GLY A 135 -8.76 12.99 -16.28
CA GLY A 135 -8.87 14.29 -16.92
C GLY A 135 -8.39 15.48 -16.09
N THR A 136 -7.68 15.25 -14.97
CA THR A 136 -7.20 16.30 -14.07
C THR A 136 -5.69 16.45 -14.16
N THR A 137 -5.20 17.71 -14.22
CA THR A 137 -3.77 17.97 -14.08
C THR A 137 -3.35 17.82 -12.62
N LEU A 138 -2.49 16.84 -12.36
CA LEU A 138 -2.10 16.44 -11.02
C LEU A 138 -0.62 16.74 -10.73
N LEU A 139 -0.35 17.04 -9.47
CA LEU A 139 0.99 16.98 -8.88
C LEU A 139 1.07 15.66 -8.08
N ILE A 140 1.72 14.66 -8.65
CA ILE A 140 1.77 13.29 -8.09
C ILE A 140 2.33 13.27 -6.67
N ASP A 141 3.33 14.09 -6.38
CA ASP A 141 3.93 14.23 -5.04
C ASP A 141 2.98 14.75 -3.96
N LYS A 142 1.95 15.50 -4.35
CA LYS A 142 0.93 16.04 -3.43
C LYS A 142 -0.32 15.18 -3.32
N LEU A 143 -0.54 14.32 -4.29
CA LEU A 143 -1.76 13.52 -4.38
C LEU A 143 -1.98 12.62 -3.15
N PRO A 144 -0.97 12.00 -2.51
CA PRO A 144 -1.19 11.22 -1.30
C PRO A 144 -1.81 12.02 -0.15
N ALA A 145 -1.25 13.19 0.16
CA ALA A 145 -1.78 14.04 1.24
C ALA A 145 -3.18 14.58 0.91
N GLU A 146 -3.41 14.99 -0.34
CA GLU A 146 -4.73 15.43 -0.82
C GLU A 146 -5.76 14.29 -0.73
N SER A 147 -5.40 13.09 -1.14
CA SER A 147 -6.30 11.93 -1.11
C SER A 147 -6.69 11.58 0.32
N VAL A 148 -5.70 11.40 1.19
CA VAL A 148 -5.95 10.94 2.57
C VAL A 148 -6.67 11.99 3.40
N SER A 149 -6.39 13.28 3.20
CA SER A 149 -7.10 14.37 3.90
C SER A 149 -8.59 14.43 3.58
N HIS A 150 -9.01 13.81 2.46
CA HIS A 150 -10.42 13.67 2.08
C HIS A 150 -10.96 12.24 2.30
N GLY A 151 -10.21 11.38 3.02
CA GLY A 151 -10.63 10.01 3.34
C GLY A 151 -10.44 9.00 2.22
N ALA A 152 -9.61 9.32 1.21
CA ALA A 152 -9.31 8.41 0.12
C ALA A 152 -7.99 7.67 0.34
N THR A 153 -7.99 6.36 0.09
CA THR A 153 -6.82 5.48 0.12
C THR A 153 -6.44 4.96 -1.25
N ALA A 154 -7.20 5.35 -2.26
CA ALA A 154 -7.01 4.95 -3.64
C ALA A 154 -7.35 6.09 -4.61
N VAL A 155 -6.78 6.02 -5.81
CA VAL A 155 -7.03 6.97 -6.89
C VAL A 155 -7.26 6.24 -8.21
N ILE A 156 -8.09 6.83 -9.08
CA ILE A 156 -8.21 6.43 -10.49
C ILE A 156 -7.43 7.45 -11.32
N LEU A 157 -6.53 6.97 -12.16
CA LEU A 157 -5.71 7.78 -13.06
C LEU A 157 -5.96 7.41 -14.52
N ASP A 158 -5.80 8.37 -15.41
CA ASP A 158 -5.69 8.09 -16.84
C ASP A 158 -4.48 7.19 -17.13
N ALA A 159 -4.57 6.33 -18.13
CA ALA A 159 -3.52 5.34 -18.44
C ALA A 159 -2.15 5.97 -18.73
N ASP A 160 -2.12 7.15 -19.35
CA ASP A 160 -0.89 7.88 -19.65
C ASP A 160 -0.26 8.54 -18.41
N VAL A 161 -1.07 8.87 -17.41
CA VAL A 161 -0.61 9.38 -16.10
C VAL A 161 -0.14 8.24 -15.19
N ALA A 162 -0.75 7.05 -15.29
CA ALA A 162 -0.40 5.86 -14.52
C ALA A 162 0.89 5.19 -15.05
N THR A 163 1.99 5.94 -15.14
CA THR A 163 3.32 5.41 -15.45
C THR A 163 3.86 4.58 -14.30
N ALA A 164 4.81 3.68 -14.55
CA ALA A 164 5.40 2.84 -13.50
C ALA A 164 6.00 3.67 -12.35
N ASP A 165 6.65 4.80 -12.65
CA ASP A 165 7.24 5.68 -11.63
C ASP A 165 6.18 6.43 -10.82
N ASN A 166 5.12 6.95 -11.45
CA ASN A 166 4.00 7.60 -10.75
C ASN A 166 3.24 6.62 -9.86
N VAL A 167 2.96 5.42 -10.37
CA VAL A 167 2.31 4.34 -9.62
C VAL A 167 3.15 3.98 -8.40
N HIS A 168 4.46 3.79 -8.59
CA HIS A 168 5.35 3.46 -7.49
C HIS A 168 5.42 4.58 -6.44
N SER A 169 5.54 5.84 -6.85
CA SER A 169 5.56 7.00 -5.95
C SER A 169 4.31 7.09 -5.06
N LEU A 170 3.14 6.76 -5.61
CA LEU A 170 1.89 6.73 -4.84
C LEU A 170 1.84 5.53 -3.87
N GLN A 171 2.26 4.35 -4.35
CA GLN A 171 2.29 3.13 -3.54
C GLN A 171 3.28 3.21 -2.38
N GLN A 172 4.41 3.92 -2.53
CA GLN A 172 5.33 4.23 -1.43
C GLN A 172 4.64 4.96 -0.27
N ARG A 173 3.56 5.68 -0.56
CA ARG A 173 2.77 6.47 0.40
C ARG A 173 1.40 5.86 0.70
N PHE A 174 1.30 4.54 0.54
CA PHE A 174 0.11 3.73 0.83
C PHE A 174 -1.14 4.10 0.03
N ILE A 175 -0.99 4.70 -1.14
CA ILE A 175 -2.09 5.00 -2.05
C ILE A 175 -2.18 3.93 -3.13
N HIS A 176 -3.32 3.29 -3.24
CA HIS A 176 -3.62 2.36 -4.32
C HIS A 176 -3.94 3.10 -5.61
N VAL A 177 -3.50 2.55 -6.74
CA VAL A 177 -3.69 3.14 -8.06
C VAL A 177 -4.52 2.22 -8.93
N ILE A 178 -5.61 2.73 -9.46
CA ILE A 178 -6.38 2.10 -10.54
C ILE A 178 -6.11 2.89 -11.82
N ALA A 179 -5.72 2.22 -12.90
CA ALA A 179 -5.57 2.85 -14.21
C ALA A 179 -6.85 2.69 -15.03
N ASP A 180 -7.29 3.77 -15.67
CA ASP A 180 -8.33 3.71 -16.69
C ASP A 180 -7.71 3.34 -18.02
N SER A 181 -7.74 2.05 -18.37
CA SER A 181 -7.12 1.50 -19.57
C SER A 181 -8.06 0.47 -20.22
N PRO A 182 -9.14 0.93 -20.86
CA PRO A 182 -10.21 0.05 -21.33
C PRO A 182 -9.77 -0.98 -22.36
N ASN A 183 -8.69 -0.70 -23.13
CA ASN A 183 -8.23 -1.54 -24.23
C ASN A 183 -6.82 -2.11 -24.05
N GLU A 184 -6.05 -1.64 -23.07
CA GLU A 184 -4.64 -1.98 -22.85
C GLU A 184 -4.40 -2.43 -21.41
N PHE A 185 -5.18 -3.43 -20.97
CA PHE A 185 -5.07 -4.00 -19.63
C PHE A 185 -3.65 -4.47 -19.32
N ASP A 186 -3.02 -5.13 -20.27
CA ASP A 186 -1.68 -5.71 -20.17
C ASP A 186 -0.60 -4.67 -19.86
N THR A 187 -0.61 -3.56 -20.59
CA THR A 187 0.33 -2.45 -20.38
C THR A 187 0.15 -1.82 -18.99
N ALA A 188 -1.08 -1.52 -18.60
CA ALA A 188 -1.36 -0.94 -17.29
C ALA A 188 -0.98 -1.92 -16.15
N ALA A 189 -1.30 -3.20 -16.29
CA ALA A 189 -0.94 -4.24 -15.32
C ALA A 189 0.58 -4.36 -15.15
N ALA A 190 1.34 -4.33 -16.26
CA ALA A 190 2.81 -4.40 -16.23
C ALA A 190 3.47 -3.18 -15.57
N ARG A 191 2.80 -2.03 -15.52
CA ARG A 191 3.23 -0.84 -14.77
C ARG A 191 3.02 -0.95 -13.27
N GLY A 192 2.44 -2.07 -12.81
CA GLY A 192 2.32 -2.39 -11.40
C GLY A 192 1.14 -1.73 -10.68
N VAL A 193 0.10 -1.29 -11.39
CA VAL A 193 -1.10 -0.71 -10.77
C VAL A 193 -1.83 -1.74 -9.89
N ASN A 194 -2.64 -1.26 -8.96
CA ASN A 194 -3.44 -2.11 -8.07
C ASN A 194 -4.75 -2.59 -8.72
N GLY A 195 -5.20 -1.91 -9.77
CA GLY A 195 -6.36 -2.31 -10.56
C GLY A 195 -6.40 -1.65 -11.93
N VAL A 196 -7.15 -2.22 -12.85
CA VAL A 196 -7.32 -1.69 -14.21
C VAL A 196 -8.79 -1.70 -14.58
N ILE A 197 -9.31 -0.53 -14.96
CA ILE A 197 -10.64 -0.41 -15.57
C ILE A 197 -10.52 -0.89 -17.01
N THR A 198 -11.26 -1.94 -17.35
CA THR A 198 -11.23 -2.53 -18.69
C THR A 198 -12.63 -2.91 -19.16
N SER A 199 -12.84 -2.83 -20.48
CA SER A 199 -14.03 -3.34 -21.14
C SER A 199 -13.93 -4.82 -21.53
N ASN A 200 -12.71 -5.40 -21.48
CA ASN A 200 -12.43 -6.78 -21.87
C ASN A 200 -12.01 -7.64 -20.68
N LEU A 201 -13.00 -8.05 -19.86
CA LEU A 201 -12.73 -8.86 -18.66
C LEU A 201 -12.08 -10.21 -19.00
N ALA A 202 -12.56 -10.89 -20.05
CA ALA A 202 -12.01 -12.19 -20.45
C ALA A 202 -10.54 -12.06 -20.88
N GLY A 203 -10.21 -11.06 -21.70
CA GLY A 203 -8.82 -10.80 -22.10
C GLY A 203 -7.92 -10.45 -20.93
N ALA A 204 -8.44 -9.72 -19.93
CA ALA A 204 -7.69 -9.40 -18.71
C ALA A 204 -7.35 -10.66 -17.90
N TYR A 205 -8.31 -11.53 -17.67
CA TYR A 205 -8.07 -12.80 -16.98
C TYR A 205 -7.17 -13.76 -17.77
N ASP A 206 -7.35 -13.82 -19.09
CA ASP A 206 -6.48 -14.61 -19.97
C ASP A 206 -5.03 -14.10 -19.93
N PHE A 207 -4.82 -12.79 -19.87
CA PHE A 207 -3.49 -12.20 -19.69
C PHE A 207 -2.85 -12.65 -18.37
N LEU A 208 -3.55 -12.47 -17.24
CA LEU A 208 -3.05 -12.83 -15.93
C LEU A 208 -2.75 -14.33 -15.79
N ALA A 209 -3.50 -15.19 -16.50
CA ALA A 209 -3.29 -16.63 -16.51
C ALA A 209 -2.04 -17.10 -17.28
N LYS A 210 -1.38 -16.23 -18.06
CA LYS A 210 -0.16 -16.58 -18.80
C LYS A 210 1.09 -16.65 -17.90
N PHE A 211 1.06 -15.99 -16.76
CA PHE A 211 2.22 -15.92 -15.90
C PHE A 211 2.37 -17.17 -15.02
N PRO A 212 3.61 -17.66 -14.82
CA PRO A 212 3.90 -18.74 -13.89
C PRO A 212 3.46 -18.43 -12.47
N GLU A 213 3.21 -19.47 -11.66
CA GLU A 213 2.91 -19.32 -10.24
C GLU A 213 4.03 -18.56 -9.52
N GLY A 214 3.65 -17.61 -8.67
CA GLY A 214 4.59 -16.77 -7.94
C GLY A 214 5.10 -15.55 -8.71
N SER A 215 4.58 -15.25 -9.90
CA SER A 215 4.96 -14.06 -10.68
C SER A 215 4.49 -12.77 -10.02
N PHE A 216 5.29 -11.71 -10.20
CA PHE A 216 4.95 -10.34 -9.74
C PHE A 216 5.03 -9.37 -10.89
N LEU A 217 3.97 -8.58 -11.07
CA LEU A 217 3.94 -7.47 -12.03
C LEU A 217 4.22 -6.11 -11.38
N ARG A 218 4.15 -6.05 -10.05
CA ARG A 218 4.32 -4.83 -9.27
C ARG A 218 5.63 -4.84 -8.49
N ARG A 219 6.38 -3.71 -8.56
CA ARG A 219 7.52 -3.49 -7.68
C ARG A 219 7.05 -3.43 -6.23
N ARG A 220 7.76 -4.10 -5.34
CA ARG A 220 7.52 -4.03 -3.90
C ARG A 220 8.34 -2.92 -3.28
N ASN A 221 7.75 -2.26 -2.30
CA ASN A 221 8.44 -1.25 -1.54
C ASN A 221 9.37 -1.89 -0.51
N LEU A 222 10.62 -1.48 -0.52
CA LEU A 222 11.62 -1.84 0.45
C LEU A 222 11.77 -0.70 1.45
N LEU A 223 11.43 -0.97 2.72
CA LEU A 223 11.46 0.01 3.80
C LEU A 223 12.60 -0.35 4.75
N ALA A 224 13.44 0.64 5.08
CA ALA A 224 14.51 0.49 6.04
C ALA A 224 13.94 0.59 7.47
N HIS A 225 13.94 -0.51 8.23
CA HIS A 225 13.46 -0.58 9.61
C HIS A 225 14.41 0.17 10.54
N LYS A 226 13.88 1.16 11.27
CA LYS A 226 14.66 2.07 12.13
C LYS A 226 15.82 2.77 11.40
N GLY A 227 15.64 3.06 10.11
CA GLY A 227 16.68 3.49 9.19
C GLY A 227 17.50 2.32 8.62
N PHE A 228 18.40 2.62 7.71
CA PHE A 228 19.27 1.61 7.06
C PHE A 228 20.53 1.36 7.89
N GLN A 229 20.56 0.24 8.59
CA GLN A 229 21.66 -0.10 9.50
C GLN A 229 22.90 -0.66 8.77
N ASN A 230 22.74 -1.11 7.53
CA ASN A 230 23.81 -1.64 6.66
C ASN A 230 24.74 -2.64 7.39
N ASN A 231 24.17 -3.72 7.89
CA ASN A 231 24.88 -4.77 8.61
C ASN A 231 25.74 -4.26 9.80
N GLY A 232 25.16 -3.31 10.58
CA GLY A 232 25.82 -2.72 11.76
C GLY A 232 26.81 -1.58 11.44
N MET A 233 26.77 -1.02 10.24
CA MET A 233 27.57 0.16 9.88
C MET A 233 26.97 1.46 10.46
N TYR A 234 25.66 1.51 10.63
CA TYR A 234 24.92 2.64 11.17
C TYR A 234 24.05 2.20 12.35
N SER A 235 23.87 3.07 13.30
CA SER A 235 23.02 2.81 14.46
C SER A 235 21.53 2.96 14.14
N GLU A 236 20.68 2.13 14.72
CA GLU A 236 19.22 2.22 14.58
C GLU A 236 18.67 3.56 15.05
N ASN A 237 17.60 4.07 14.43
CA ASN A 237 16.90 5.28 14.88
C ASN A 237 17.84 6.48 15.04
N THR A 238 18.63 6.79 14.02
CA THR A 238 19.51 7.96 13.96
C THR A 238 19.34 8.70 12.64
N ILE A 239 19.69 9.98 12.62
CA ILE A 239 19.76 10.77 11.39
C ILE A 239 20.68 10.06 10.38
N THR A 240 21.81 9.52 10.84
CA THR A 240 22.79 8.82 9.99
C THR A 240 22.17 7.63 9.26
N SER A 241 21.43 6.76 9.97
CA SER A 241 20.83 5.57 9.35
C SER A 241 19.66 5.91 8.42
N VAL A 242 18.89 6.95 8.72
CA VAL A 242 17.75 7.37 7.89
C VAL A 242 18.24 8.10 6.63
N VAL A 243 19.25 8.96 6.75
CA VAL A 243 19.94 9.57 5.60
C VAL A 243 20.63 8.50 4.74
N ALA A 244 21.18 7.45 5.35
CA ALA A 244 21.75 6.32 4.60
C ALA A 244 20.67 5.60 3.78
N ALA A 245 19.45 5.43 4.32
CA ALA A 245 18.34 4.88 3.53
C ALA A 245 18.03 5.75 2.29
N GLY A 246 18.02 7.08 2.46
CA GLY A 246 17.85 8.02 1.34
C GLY A 246 18.95 7.90 0.30
N LYS A 247 20.22 7.85 0.72
CA LYS A 247 21.38 7.70 -0.18
C LYS A 247 21.39 6.40 -0.96
N HIS A 248 20.81 5.34 -0.39
CA HIS A 248 20.70 4.02 -1.01
C HIS A 248 19.34 3.80 -1.69
N HIS A 249 18.54 4.86 -1.86
CA HIS A 249 17.26 4.83 -2.61
C HIS A 249 16.27 3.78 -2.12
N PHE A 250 16.14 3.64 -0.79
CA PHE A 250 15.05 2.86 -0.21
C PHE A 250 13.70 3.50 -0.55
N ASP A 251 12.68 2.68 -0.66
CA ASP A 251 11.31 3.13 -0.93
C ASP A 251 10.64 3.79 0.30
N GLY A 252 11.35 3.81 1.42
CA GLY A 252 10.99 4.50 2.65
C GLY A 252 11.93 4.11 3.80
N ALA A 253 11.93 4.92 4.86
CA ALA A 253 12.64 4.64 6.10
C ALA A 253 11.67 4.73 7.28
N GLU A 254 11.58 3.68 8.07
CA GLU A 254 10.75 3.64 9.27
C GLU A 254 11.55 4.15 10.46
N ILE A 255 10.90 4.88 11.35
CA ILE A 255 11.46 5.41 12.61
C ILE A 255 10.44 5.38 13.74
N ASP A 256 10.94 5.29 14.96
CA ASP A 256 10.14 5.40 16.19
C ASP A 256 10.29 6.77 16.84
N VAL A 257 9.19 7.44 17.15
CA VAL A 257 9.22 8.74 17.80
C VAL A 257 8.64 8.68 19.21
N LYS A 258 9.36 9.24 20.18
CA LYS A 258 8.97 9.37 21.59
C LYS A 258 9.09 10.81 22.05
N LEU A 259 8.47 11.08 23.20
CA LEU A 259 8.54 12.38 23.86
C LEU A 259 9.45 12.31 25.09
N THR A 260 10.35 13.27 25.26
CA THR A 260 11.14 13.43 26.49
C THR A 260 10.30 14.05 27.61
N SER A 261 10.84 14.14 28.84
CA SER A 261 10.13 14.76 29.97
C SER A 261 9.91 16.26 29.81
N ASP A 262 10.75 16.93 29.04
CA ASP A 262 10.68 18.34 28.67
C ASP A 262 10.06 18.58 27.30
N ASP A 263 9.31 17.59 26.82
CA ASP A 263 8.45 17.67 25.62
C ASP A 263 9.21 17.82 24.28
N VAL A 264 10.41 17.29 24.18
CA VAL A 264 11.14 17.24 22.91
C VAL A 264 10.87 15.90 22.21
N PRO A 265 10.32 15.88 20.98
CA PRO A 265 10.23 14.66 20.19
C PRO A 265 11.61 14.16 19.77
N VAL A 266 11.91 12.91 20.10
CA VAL A 266 13.20 12.25 19.82
C VAL A 266 12.99 10.92 19.10
N VAL A 267 14.00 10.49 18.36
CA VAL A 267 13.95 9.24 17.60
C VAL A 267 14.51 8.11 18.45
N MET A 268 13.63 7.23 18.92
CA MET A 268 13.98 6.16 19.86
C MET A 268 12.94 5.06 19.92
N HIS A 269 13.34 3.79 19.67
CA HIS A 269 12.46 2.64 19.80
C HIS A 269 12.25 2.24 21.27
N ASN A 270 13.33 2.04 22.01
CA ASN A 270 13.30 1.42 23.34
C ASN A 270 12.62 2.33 24.37
N LEU A 271 12.07 1.70 25.43
CA LEU A 271 11.53 2.41 26.57
C LEU A 271 12.59 3.23 27.30
N ASP A 272 13.80 2.68 27.37
CA ASP A 272 14.93 3.21 28.11
C ASP A 272 16.24 3.04 27.34
N THR A 273 17.30 3.58 27.89
CA THR A 273 18.64 3.64 27.31
C THR A 273 19.42 2.33 27.41
N LYS A 274 18.87 1.30 28.06
CA LYS A 274 19.56 0.04 28.33
C LYS A 274 20.00 -0.66 27.04
N GLY A 275 21.28 -0.97 26.96
CA GLY A 275 21.87 -1.71 25.85
C GLY A 275 22.15 -0.88 24.61
N LEU A 276 21.71 0.37 24.57
CA LEU A 276 22.00 1.30 23.46
C LEU A 276 23.01 2.37 23.84
N PHE A 277 22.97 2.86 25.08
CA PHE A 277 23.80 3.96 25.53
C PHE A 277 24.70 3.57 26.72
N ASP A 278 25.90 4.13 26.77
CA ASP A 278 26.86 3.97 27.86
C ASP A 278 26.46 4.88 29.05
N CYS A 279 25.44 4.46 29.75
CA CYS A 279 24.93 5.18 30.91
C CYS A 279 24.10 4.28 31.84
N PRO A 280 23.83 4.69 33.09
CA PRO A 280 22.79 4.10 33.90
C PRO A 280 21.44 4.11 33.15
N VAL A 281 20.63 3.08 33.33
CA VAL A 281 19.34 2.96 32.68
C VAL A 281 18.47 4.19 32.97
N ALA A 282 18.10 4.91 31.91
CA ALA A 282 17.24 6.09 31.98
C ALA A 282 16.02 5.89 31.06
N VAL A 283 14.83 6.14 31.61
CA VAL A 283 13.57 6.06 30.84
C VAL A 283 13.44 7.31 30.00
N THR A 284 13.29 7.17 28.68
CA THR A 284 13.25 8.28 27.70
C THR A 284 12.21 9.34 28.09
N GLU A 285 10.98 8.95 28.39
CA GLU A 285 9.87 9.85 28.72
C GLU A 285 9.96 10.46 30.13
N LYS A 286 10.95 10.07 30.92
CA LYS A 286 11.24 10.62 32.28
C LYS A 286 12.54 11.43 32.34
N SER A 287 13.24 11.54 31.24
CA SER A 287 14.53 12.23 31.12
C SER A 287 14.38 13.42 30.17
N ASP A 288 15.04 14.52 30.50
CA ASP A 288 15.08 15.70 29.63
C ASP A 288 16.02 15.48 28.43
N PHE A 289 15.81 16.28 27.39
CA PHE A 289 16.59 16.16 26.16
C PHE A 289 18.07 16.51 26.40
N ALA A 290 18.37 17.47 27.25
CA ALA A 290 19.76 17.87 27.53
C ALA A 290 20.56 16.69 28.12
N PHE A 291 19.96 15.93 29.02
CA PHE A 291 20.58 14.73 29.58
C PHE A 291 20.70 13.63 28.48
N LEU A 292 19.62 13.30 27.77
CA LEU A 292 19.63 12.24 26.78
C LEU A 292 20.61 12.51 25.63
N SER A 293 20.72 13.75 25.17
CA SER A 293 21.65 14.13 24.10
C SER A 293 23.13 14.15 24.55
N SER A 294 23.39 14.14 25.85
CA SER A 294 24.74 14.01 26.41
C SER A 294 25.25 12.58 26.41
N LEU A 295 24.35 11.59 26.28
CA LEU A 295 24.71 10.20 26.28
C LEU A 295 25.36 9.80 24.95
N ARG A 296 26.18 8.75 24.98
CA ARG A 296 26.82 8.22 23.78
C ARG A 296 26.38 6.77 23.55
N ARG A 297 26.17 6.41 22.30
CA ARG A 297 25.82 5.03 21.94
C ARG A 297 27.00 4.10 22.16
N ILE A 298 26.75 2.90 22.66
CA ILE A 298 27.80 1.93 23.00
C ILE A 298 28.61 1.55 21.75
N GLU A 299 27.93 1.23 20.66
CA GLU A 299 28.57 0.79 19.41
C GLU A 299 28.99 1.96 18.51
N PHE A 300 28.43 3.15 18.72
CA PHE A 300 28.66 4.38 17.95
C PHE A 300 28.91 5.58 18.87
N PRO A 301 30.15 5.69 19.45
CA PRO A 301 30.41 6.72 20.50
C PRO A 301 30.30 8.16 20.02
N ASP A 302 30.32 8.40 18.73
CA ASP A 302 30.14 9.72 18.13
C ASP A 302 28.66 10.10 17.97
N GLU A 303 27.73 9.17 18.19
CA GLU A 303 26.29 9.36 18.04
C GLU A 303 25.59 9.44 19.40
N SER A 304 24.51 10.22 19.43
CA SER A 304 23.63 10.36 20.60
C SER A 304 22.17 10.10 20.19
N ILE A 305 21.21 10.54 21.01
CA ILE A 305 19.81 10.57 20.62
C ILE A 305 19.54 11.79 19.75
N ASP A 306 18.81 11.60 18.64
CA ASP A 306 18.50 12.66 17.70
C ASP A 306 17.11 13.27 17.96
N ARG A 307 16.95 14.57 17.67
CA ARG A 307 15.64 15.21 17.60
C ARG A 307 14.93 14.76 16.34
N PHE A 308 13.64 14.54 16.46
CA PHE A 308 12.81 14.25 15.30
C PHE A 308 12.77 15.41 14.30
N GLU A 309 12.76 16.66 14.78
CA GLU A 309 12.79 17.86 13.94
C GLU A 309 14.05 17.90 13.05
N ASP A 310 15.23 17.63 13.64
CA ASP A 310 16.50 17.64 12.92
C ASP A 310 16.54 16.55 11.85
N LEU A 311 16.04 15.34 12.17
CA LEU A 311 15.91 14.25 11.22
C LEU A 311 15.02 14.65 10.04
N MET A 312 13.84 15.22 10.30
CA MET A 312 12.93 15.63 9.23
C MET A 312 13.51 16.76 8.37
N HIS A 313 14.37 17.60 8.96
CA HIS A 313 15.10 18.63 8.21
C HIS A 313 16.07 18.01 7.19
N GLU A 314 16.87 17.03 7.62
CA GLU A 314 17.83 16.34 6.75
C GLU A 314 17.13 15.55 5.63
N MET A 315 15.99 14.92 5.93
CA MET A 315 15.23 14.12 4.97
C MET A 315 14.57 14.93 3.84
N LYS A 316 14.53 16.25 3.93
CA LYS A 316 14.13 17.10 2.78
C LYS A 316 15.02 16.94 1.56
N SER A 317 16.27 16.52 1.76
CA SER A 317 17.21 16.23 0.68
C SER A 317 16.93 14.91 -0.04
N TYR A 318 16.01 14.08 0.48
CA TYR A 318 15.68 12.75 -0.04
C TYR A 318 14.16 12.58 -0.25
N PRO A 319 13.53 13.37 -1.15
CA PRO A 319 12.07 13.40 -1.30
C PRO A 319 11.49 12.07 -1.80
N ASP A 320 12.30 11.23 -2.45
CA ASP A 320 11.88 9.92 -2.97
C ASP A 320 11.95 8.80 -1.91
N THR A 321 12.41 9.12 -0.70
CA THR A 321 12.43 8.19 0.43
C THR A 321 11.52 8.71 1.54
N PRO A 322 10.21 8.40 1.51
CA PRO A 322 9.28 8.83 2.55
C PRO A 322 9.64 8.24 3.91
N VAL A 323 9.38 9.01 4.97
CA VAL A 323 9.62 8.60 6.34
C VAL A 323 8.33 8.00 6.92
N LEU A 324 8.42 6.75 7.39
CA LEU A 324 7.35 6.07 8.13
C LEU A 324 7.54 6.35 9.62
N ILE A 325 6.61 7.07 10.21
CA ILE A 325 6.74 7.55 11.59
C ILE A 325 5.90 6.68 12.50
N GLU A 326 6.52 5.79 13.28
CA GLU A 326 5.83 5.13 14.38
C GLU A 326 5.71 6.09 15.57
N ILE A 327 4.50 6.60 15.83
CA ILE A 327 4.20 7.38 17.03
C ILE A 327 4.08 6.39 18.18
N LYS A 328 5.14 6.30 19.02
CA LYS A 328 5.35 5.23 20.00
C LYS A 328 5.29 5.72 21.44
N PRO A 329 4.12 6.12 21.94
CA PRO A 329 3.99 6.55 23.32
C PRO A 329 4.17 5.39 24.29
N HIS A 330 4.73 5.66 25.45
CA HIS A 330 4.80 4.68 26.51
C HIS A 330 3.46 4.56 27.24
N ALA A 331 2.73 3.48 27.00
CA ALA A 331 1.64 2.93 27.82
C ALA A 331 0.52 3.87 28.33
N LYS A 332 0.53 5.20 28.08
CA LYS A 332 -0.47 6.14 28.54
C LYS A 332 -1.02 6.98 27.39
N TYR A 333 -2.31 6.93 27.19
CA TYR A 333 -3.04 7.60 26.13
C TYR A 333 -2.76 9.12 26.00
N HIS A 334 -2.59 9.82 27.11
CA HIS A 334 -2.34 11.28 27.07
C HIS A 334 -1.01 11.67 26.42
N ASN A 335 -0.02 10.79 26.43
CA ASN A 335 1.26 11.05 25.76
C ASN A 335 1.11 10.97 24.23
N VAL A 336 0.15 10.18 23.71
CA VAL A 336 -0.16 10.13 22.29
C VAL A 336 -0.64 11.48 21.78
N GLU A 337 -1.55 12.13 22.51
CA GLU A 337 -2.11 13.42 22.10
C GLU A 337 -1.03 14.48 21.94
N LYS A 338 -0.16 14.60 22.94
CA LYS A 338 0.91 15.59 22.95
C LYS A 338 1.97 15.29 21.87
N LEU A 339 2.44 14.06 21.81
CA LEU A 339 3.41 13.64 20.80
C LEU A 339 2.87 13.85 19.39
N THR A 340 1.60 13.51 19.15
CA THR A 340 0.94 13.72 17.84
C THR A 340 0.85 15.21 17.50
N ALA A 341 0.49 16.06 18.44
CA ALA A 341 0.42 17.50 18.20
C ALA A 341 1.79 18.09 17.84
N MET A 342 2.84 17.69 18.54
CA MET A 342 4.20 18.15 18.25
C MET A 342 4.73 17.58 16.93
N THR A 343 4.38 16.34 16.59
CA THR A 343 4.68 15.76 15.28
C THR A 343 4.02 16.57 14.18
N ASP A 344 2.73 16.92 14.32
CA ASP A 344 2.01 17.77 13.36
C ASP A 344 2.69 19.13 13.17
N ASP A 345 3.05 19.78 14.28
CA ASP A 345 3.72 21.09 14.24
C ASP A 345 5.06 21.00 13.47
N ILE A 346 5.91 20.01 13.77
CA ILE A 346 7.19 19.79 13.08
C ILE A 346 6.98 19.51 11.58
N LEU A 347 6.03 18.68 11.22
CA LEU A 347 5.76 18.35 9.82
C LEU A 347 5.24 19.56 9.03
N ARG A 348 4.38 20.39 9.64
CA ARG A 348 3.84 21.60 9.01
C ARG A 348 4.90 22.69 8.87
N ASP A 349 5.65 22.98 9.92
CA ASP A 349 6.72 23.97 9.91
C ASP A 349 7.83 23.57 8.91
N GLY A 350 8.15 22.29 8.88
CA GLY A 350 9.10 21.71 7.95
C GLY A 350 8.59 21.57 6.52
N LYS A 351 7.28 21.71 6.24
CA LYS A 351 6.62 21.40 4.97
C LYS A 351 6.90 19.97 4.48
N SER A 352 6.92 19.03 5.43
CA SER A 352 7.29 17.63 5.18
C SER A 352 6.08 16.71 5.05
N GLN A 353 4.86 17.26 5.02
CA GLN A 353 3.61 16.50 5.04
C GLN A 353 3.47 15.54 3.85
N THR A 354 4.05 15.89 2.70
CA THR A 354 3.96 15.08 1.48
C THR A 354 4.97 13.92 1.46
N ASN A 355 5.95 13.93 2.37
CA ASN A 355 7.00 12.91 2.42
C ASN A 355 6.95 12.04 3.69
N CYS A 356 5.78 11.87 4.26
CA CYS A 356 5.62 11.09 5.49
C CYS A 356 4.47 10.10 5.36
N ILE A 357 4.61 8.99 6.07
CA ILE A 357 3.55 8.01 6.29
C ILE A 357 3.49 7.78 7.80
N GLY A 358 2.33 7.96 8.41
CA GLY A 358 2.15 7.70 9.83
C GLY A 358 1.84 6.24 10.10
N ILE A 359 2.53 5.67 11.06
CA ILE A 359 2.23 4.33 11.57
C ILE A 359 2.05 4.47 13.08
N LEU A 360 1.10 3.77 13.65
CA LEU A 360 0.99 3.61 15.09
C LEU A 360 1.00 2.14 15.46
N GLY A 361 1.97 1.76 16.30
CA GLY A 361 2.07 0.40 16.84
C GLY A 361 0.91 0.04 17.76
N GLY A 362 0.34 -0.99 17.51
CA GLY A 362 -0.32 -2.13 18.07
C GLY A 362 -1.27 -2.08 19.21
N THR A 363 -1.65 -1.11 19.99
CA THR A 363 -2.56 -1.43 21.12
C THR A 363 -3.55 -0.36 21.57
N LEU A 364 -3.50 0.85 21.04
CA LEU A 364 -4.30 1.95 21.56
C LEU A 364 -5.30 2.46 20.51
N GLU A 365 -6.35 1.68 20.24
CA GLU A 365 -7.41 2.08 19.29
C GLU A 365 -7.89 3.53 19.44
N PRO A 366 -8.12 4.07 20.65
CA PRO A 366 -8.46 5.48 20.80
C PRO A 366 -7.35 6.43 20.35
N GLY A 367 -6.09 6.03 20.52
CA GLY A 367 -4.93 6.82 20.10
C GLY A 367 -4.82 6.93 18.59
N LEU A 368 -5.08 5.84 17.85
CA LEU A 368 -5.08 5.85 16.38
C LEU A 368 -6.06 6.85 15.80
N ARG A 369 -7.28 6.87 16.31
CA ARG A 369 -8.28 7.84 15.86
C ARG A 369 -7.87 9.29 16.16
N TYR A 370 -7.26 9.53 17.32
CA TYR A 370 -6.74 10.84 17.64
C TYR A 370 -5.64 11.25 16.65
N VAL A 371 -4.69 10.36 16.37
CA VAL A 371 -3.61 10.59 15.39
C VAL A 371 -4.19 10.91 14.02
N HIS A 372 -5.12 10.10 13.53
CA HIS A 372 -5.76 10.34 12.25
C HIS A 372 -6.50 11.69 12.20
N ASN A 373 -7.28 12.01 13.22
CA ASN A 373 -8.02 13.28 13.26
C ASN A 373 -7.09 14.50 13.32
N ARG A 374 -5.93 14.37 13.95
CA ARG A 374 -4.95 15.45 14.06
C ARG A 374 -4.08 15.58 12.82
N LEU A 375 -3.75 14.45 12.18
CA LEU A 375 -2.90 14.34 11.00
C LEU A 375 -3.69 13.79 9.80
N PRO A 376 -4.80 14.45 9.37
CA PRO A 376 -5.69 13.89 8.35
C PRO A 376 -5.05 13.76 6.97
N TYR A 377 -3.95 14.48 6.74
CA TYR A 377 -3.17 14.44 5.50
C TYR A 377 -2.12 13.31 5.47
N LEU A 378 -1.96 12.57 6.58
CA LEU A 378 -0.93 11.55 6.72
C LEU A 378 -1.55 10.17 6.49
N PRO A 379 -1.10 9.40 5.46
CA PRO A 379 -1.51 8.02 5.31
C PRO A 379 -1.18 7.21 6.56
N MET A 380 -2.14 6.47 7.09
CA MET A 380 -2.00 5.74 8.35
C MET A 380 -1.90 4.25 8.14
N GLY A 381 -0.95 3.60 8.81
CA GLY A 381 -0.83 2.17 8.95
C GLY A 381 -1.11 1.69 10.37
N TYR A 382 -1.73 0.54 10.51
CA TYR A 382 -1.91 -0.16 11.78
C TYR A 382 -0.98 -1.35 11.85
N CYS A 383 -0.10 -1.37 12.86
CA CYS A 383 0.76 -2.52 13.13
C CYS A 383 0.07 -3.50 14.07
N GLU A 384 -0.37 -4.66 13.57
CA GLU A 384 -0.76 -5.77 14.43
C GLU A 384 0.50 -6.45 14.95
N GLY A 385 0.93 -6.07 16.15
CA GLY A 385 2.11 -6.62 16.81
C GLY A 385 1.86 -7.04 18.24
N GLY A 386 2.59 -8.05 18.70
CA GLY A 386 2.59 -8.48 20.08
C GLY A 386 1.99 -9.87 20.32
N LYS A 387 1.90 -10.28 21.59
CA LYS A 387 1.46 -11.61 22.03
C LYS A 387 -0.01 -11.96 21.71
N SER A 388 -0.74 -11.03 21.12
CA SER A 388 -2.17 -11.16 20.82
C SER A 388 -2.47 -11.12 19.32
N VAL A 389 -1.47 -11.32 18.47
CA VAL A 389 -1.75 -11.45 17.03
C VAL A 389 -2.57 -12.71 16.83
N PRO A 390 -3.82 -12.60 16.35
CA PRO A 390 -4.62 -13.78 16.06
C PRO A 390 -3.90 -14.63 15.01
N ALA A 391 -4.10 -15.94 15.07
CA ALA A 391 -3.67 -16.83 13.98
C ALA A 391 -4.14 -16.29 12.62
N ALA A 392 -3.47 -16.68 11.55
CA ALA A 392 -3.91 -16.33 10.20
C ALA A 392 -5.40 -16.63 10.03
N PRO A 393 -6.16 -15.77 9.33
CA PRO A 393 -7.55 -16.08 9.07
C PRO A 393 -7.63 -17.40 8.30
N GLU A 394 -8.29 -18.38 8.90
CA GLU A 394 -8.51 -19.68 8.26
C GLU A 394 -9.68 -19.60 7.28
N CYS A 395 -10.54 -18.60 7.48
CA CYS A 395 -11.70 -18.41 6.63
C CYS A 395 -11.88 -16.93 6.24
N ARG A 396 -12.70 -16.75 5.22
CA ARG A 396 -13.07 -15.43 4.69
C ARG A 396 -13.63 -14.49 5.76
N GLU A 397 -14.51 -15.00 6.61
CA GLU A 397 -15.18 -14.19 7.63
C GLU A 397 -14.21 -13.54 8.60
N GLU A 398 -13.17 -14.25 8.99
CA GLU A 398 -12.09 -13.73 9.83
C GLU A 398 -11.21 -12.72 9.10
N ALA A 399 -10.94 -12.93 7.81
CA ALA A 399 -10.19 -11.99 6.98
C ALA A 399 -10.96 -10.66 6.82
N GLU A 400 -12.26 -10.72 6.59
CA GLU A 400 -13.13 -9.54 6.51
C GLU A 400 -13.19 -8.79 7.84
N ASP A 401 -13.32 -9.47 8.96
CA ASP A 401 -13.35 -8.83 10.29
C ASP A 401 -12.07 -8.04 10.58
N ARG A 402 -10.92 -8.57 10.18
CA ARG A 402 -9.63 -7.86 10.31
C ARG A 402 -9.58 -6.63 9.42
N ILE A 403 -10.01 -6.75 8.17
CA ILE A 403 -10.03 -5.63 7.23
C ILE A 403 -10.91 -4.50 7.77
N TYR A 404 -12.10 -4.79 8.26
CA TYR A 404 -12.98 -3.79 8.85
C TYR A 404 -12.38 -3.13 10.09
N ARG A 405 -11.72 -3.91 10.94
CA ARG A 405 -11.03 -3.37 12.11
C ARG A 405 -9.93 -2.39 11.70
N VAL A 406 -9.09 -2.76 10.75
CA VAL A 406 -8.01 -1.89 10.27
C VAL A 406 -8.59 -0.64 9.60
N ALA A 407 -9.59 -0.78 8.72
CA ALA A 407 -10.26 0.34 8.08
C ALA A 407 -10.83 1.33 9.10
N GLN A 408 -11.44 0.84 10.18
CA GLN A 408 -11.98 1.67 11.25
C GLN A 408 -10.90 2.43 12.03
N LEU A 409 -9.71 1.84 12.17
CA LEU A 409 -8.62 2.41 12.97
C LEU A 409 -7.73 3.38 12.17
N THR A 410 -7.59 3.18 10.86
CA THR A 410 -6.59 3.86 10.03
C THR A 410 -7.19 4.57 8.82
N SER A 411 -8.51 4.72 8.76
CA SER A 411 -9.19 5.18 7.53
C SER A 411 -8.93 4.29 6.31
N GLY A 412 -8.55 3.04 6.56
CA GLY A 412 -8.36 2.04 5.52
C GLY A 412 -7.04 2.11 4.76
N CYS A 413 -6.04 2.91 5.19
CA CYS A 413 -4.81 3.06 4.42
C CYS A 413 -3.98 1.81 4.39
N ALA A 414 -3.53 1.28 5.54
CA ALA A 414 -2.61 0.16 5.57
C ALA A 414 -2.74 -0.72 6.80
N ALA A 415 -2.39 -1.99 6.64
CA ALA A 415 -2.22 -2.95 7.73
C ALA A 415 -0.81 -3.53 7.70
N GLY A 416 -0.18 -3.58 8.87
CA GLY A 416 1.15 -4.14 9.06
C GLY A 416 1.13 -5.41 9.90
N TYR A 417 1.94 -6.39 9.53
CA TYR A 417 2.03 -7.70 10.20
C TYR A 417 3.47 -8.10 10.42
N ASN A 418 3.68 -8.85 11.51
CA ASN A 418 4.89 -9.62 11.67
C ASN A 418 4.70 -11.00 11.04
N PRO A 419 5.46 -11.36 10.02
CA PRO A 419 5.27 -12.59 9.28
C PRO A 419 5.71 -13.86 10.03
N GLU A 420 6.52 -13.75 11.09
CA GLU A 420 6.88 -14.92 11.90
C GLU A 420 5.71 -15.41 12.75
N ASP A 421 4.81 -14.50 13.13
CA ASP A 421 3.64 -14.81 13.97
C ASP A 421 2.44 -15.26 13.15
N VAL A 422 2.51 -15.11 11.86
CA VAL A 422 1.32 -15.24 11.02
C VAL A 422 1.65 -16.10 9.82
N ASN A 423 0.97 -17.22 9.72
CA ASN A 423 0.66 -17.74 8.41
C ASN A 423 -0.19 -16.70 7.69
N ILE A 424 0.39 -15.54 7.33
CA ILE A 424 -0.30 -14.56 6.50
C ILE A 424 -0.60 -15.28 5.22
N ASN A 425 -1.85 -15.66 5.10
CA ASN A 425 -2.25 -16.40 3.94
C ASN A 425 -2.60 -15.41 2.84
N ARG A 426 -2.45 -15.87 1.62
CA ARG A 426 -2.84 -15.18 0.40
C ARG A 426 -4.28 -14.65 0.49
N LEU A 427 -5.16 -15.34 1.21
CA LEU A 427 -6.56 -14.96 1.37
C LEU A 427 -6.74 -13.56 1.95
N PHE A 428 -6.10 -13.24 3.08
CA PHE A 428 -6.22 -11.92 3.70
C PHE A 428 -5.71 -10.82 2.77
N ASN A 429 -4.54 -11.02 2.15
CA ASN A 429 -3.94 -10.04 1.24
C ASN A 429 -4.80 -9.80 0.00
N GLU A 430 -5.39 -10.84 -0.58
CA GLU A 430 -6.30 -10.71 -1.70
C GLU A 430 -7.58 -9.95 -1.30
N TYR A 431 -8.15 -10.24 -0.13
CA TYR A 431 -9.33 -9.50 0.35
C TYR A 431 -9.03 -8.04 0.65
N ALA A 432 -7.87 -7.74 1.25
CA ALA A 432 -7.41 -6.38 1.52
C ALA A 432 -7.19 -5.59 0.22
N LYS A 433 -6.56 -6.22 -0.77
CA LYS A 433 -6.30 -5.62 -2.08
C LYS A 433 -7.57 -5.14 -2.78
N PHE A 434 -8.60 -5.98 -2.86
CA PHE A 434 -9.87 -5.60 -3.49
C PHE A 434 -10.60 -4.47 -2.75
N ARG A 435 -10.21 -4.22 -1.51
CA ARG A 435 -10.74 -3.15 -0.66
C ARG A 435 -9.81 -1.93 -0.57
N MET A 436 -8.82 -1.87 -1.46
CA MET A 436 -7.87 -0.76 -1.57
C MET A 436 -7.12 -0.48 -0.26
N MET A 437 -6.69 -1.57 0.41
CA MET A 437 -5.90 -1.52 1.63
C MET A 437 -4.49 -2.03 1.35
N HIS A 438 -3.49 -1.22 1.67
CA HIS A 438 -2.09 -1.55 1.54
C HIS A 438 -1.64 -2.51 2.66
N ILE A 439 -0.84 -3.51 2.33
CA ILE A 439 -0.32 -4.48 3.29
C ILE A 439 1.20 -4.39 3.34
N PHE A 440 1.74 -4.16 4.53
CA PHE A 440 3.17 -4.18 4.76
C PHE A 440 3.54 -5.19 5.86
N VAL A 441 4.79 -5.62 5.85
CA VAL A 441 5.35 -6.50 6.88
C VAL A 441 6.61 -5.91 7.45
N TRP A 442 6.91 -6.24 8.71
CA TRP A 442 8.19 -5.90 9.34
C TRP A 442 8.84 -7.14 9.95
N SER A 443 10.18 -7.12 10.00
CA SER A 443 10.93 -8.19 10.61
C SER A 443 11.06 -8.05 12.13
N ARG A 444 11.15 -9.19 12.83
CA ARG A 444 11.47 -9.25 14.26
C ARG A 444 12.95 -9.57 14.43
N SER A 445 13.79 -8.56 14.54
CA SER A 445 15.23 -8.77 14.77
C SER A 445 15.62 -9.16 16.20
N TRP A 446 14.71 -9.07 17.15
CA TRP A 446 15.06 -9.12 18.59
C TRP A 446 14.83 -10.45 19.30
N THR A 447 14.40 -11.49 18.63
CA THR A 447 14.14 -12.79 19.27
C THR A 447 15.07 -13.92 18.86
N LEU A 448 15.73 -13.83 17.75
CA LEU A 448 16.69 -14.85 17.26
C LEU A 448 17.62 -14.20 16.25
N SER A 449 18.84 -14.79 16.04
CA SER A 449 19.67 -14.61 14.83
C SER A 449 18.80 -14.34 13.60
N PRO A 450 19.26 -13.55 12.63
CA PRO A 450 18.45 -13.07 11.51
C PRO A 450 17.39 -14.08 11.14
N SER A 451 16.14 -13.67 11.15
CA SER A 451 15.02 -14.58 10.93
C SER A 451 15.33 -15.40 9.69
N LYS A 452 15.09 -16.71 9.72
CA LYS A 452 15.48 -17.63 8.63
C LYS A 452 15.03 -17.18 7.23
N TRP A 453 14.14 -16.22 7.16
CA TRP A 453 13.62 -15.66 5.94
C TRP A 453 14.25 -14.31 5.54
N GLU A 454 14.88 -13.58 6.45
CA GLU A 454 15.80 -12.50 6.10
C GLU A 454 17.17 -13.03 5.63
N GLU A 455 17.57 -14.24 6.03
CA GLU A 455 18.79 -14.87 5.55
C GLU A 455 18.80 -15.07 4.03
N ASN A 456 17.63 -15.24 3.42
CA ASN A 456 17.48 -15.53 1.98
C ASN A 456 17.04 -14.31 1.15
N GLY A 457 16.99 -13.12 1.75
CA GLY A 457 16.57 -11.90 1.04
C GLY A 457 15.07 -11.92 0.65
N PRO A 458 14.65 -11.18 -0.41
CA PRO A 458 13.27 -11.12 -0.87
C PRO A 458 12.72 -12.46 -1.36
N LEU A 459 13.48 -13.49 -1.25
CA LEU A 459 13.38 -14.75 -1.94
C LEU A 459 12.84 -15.86 -1.07
N ASN A 460 12.41 -15.57 0.15
CA ASN A 460 11.71 -16.57 0.91
C ASN A 460 10.33 -16.79 0.26
N ASP A 461 10.17 -17.94 -0.38
CA ASP A 461 8.97 -18.34 -1.13
C ASP A 461 7.67 -18.07 -0.37
N LYS A 462 7.66 -18.20 0.96
CA LYS A 462 6.44 -18.05 1.76
C LYS A 462 5.96 -16.60 1.86
N THR A 463 6.86 -15.64 2.02
CA THR A 463 6.51 -14.22 2.09
C THR A 463 6.27 -13.62 0.72
N TYR A 464 7.00 -14.10 -0.26
CA TYR A 464 6.82 -13.68 -1.64
C TYR A 464 5.44 -14.09 -2.15
N ILE A 465 5.03 -15.32 -1.91
CA ILE A 465 3.73 -15.88 -2.28
C ILE A 465 2.56 -15.19 -1.51
N ALA A 466 2.82 -14.60 -0.35
CA ALA A 466 1.79 -13.94 0.44
C ALA A 466 1.28 -12.61 -0.14
N GLY A 467 2.02 -11.96 -1.04
CA GLY A 467 1.52 -10.81 -1.81
C GLY A 467 1.51 -9.47 -1.07
N PHE A 468 2.51 -9.21 -0.22
CA PHE A 468 2.66 -7.92 0.45
C PHE A 468 3.01 -6.78 -0.52
N ASP A 469 2.62 -5.57 -0.17
CA ASP A 469 2.93 -4.36 -0.90
C ASP A 469 4.29 -3.77 -0.50
N ALA A 470 4.65 -3.89 0.77
CA ALA A 470 5.88 -3.35 1.31
C ALA A 470 6.53 -4.27 2.34
N TRP A 471 7.84 -4.17 2.42
CA TRP A 471 8.68 -4.92 3.34
C TRP A 471 9.56 -4.00 4.16
N THR A 472 9.41 -4.04 5.48
CA THR A 472 10.25 -3.30 6.44
C THR A 472 11.29 -4.27 7.00
N THR A 473 12.59 -4.02 6.77
CA THR A 473 13.68 -4.94 7.08
C THR A 473 14.86 -4.29 7.78
N ASP A 474 15.52 -5.04 8.69
CA ASP A 474 16.81 -4.68 9.30
C ASP A 474 17.99 -4.96 8.36
N HIS A 475 17.80 -5.79 7.32
CA HIS A 475 18.83 -6.28 6.42
C HIS A 475 18.66 -5.78 4.99
N GLY A 476 18.42 -4.49 4.85
CA GLY A 476 18.18 -3.86 3.54
C GLY A 476 19.33 -4.00 2.55
N GLU A 477 20.57 -4.19 3.03
CA GLU A 477 21.76 -4.41 2.21
C GLU A 477 21.65 -5.61 1.27
N LYS A 478 20.87 -6.63 1.67
CA LYS A 478 20.66 -7.85 0.87
C LYS A 478 19.80 -7.62 -0.39
N PHE A 479 19.18 -6.45 -0.49
CA PHE A 479 18.21 -6.14 -1.55
C PHE A 479 18.70 -5.08 -2.53
N LEU A 480 19.85 -4.45 -2.25
CA LEU A 480 20.34 -3.32 -3.06
C LEU A 480 20.76 -3.75 -4.47
N ASP A 481 21.30 -4.98 -4.61
CA ASP A 481 21.76 -5.51 -5.88
C ASP A 481 20.64 -6.08 -6.77
N TYR A 482 19.39 -6.02 -6.31
CA TYR A 482 18.26 -6.54 -7.09
C TYR A 482 17.75 -5.50 -8.08
N PRO A 483 17.58 -5.87 -9.36
CA PRO A 483 17.01 -4.95 -10.34
C PRO A 483 15.53 -4.67 -10.02
N ILE A 484 15.10 -3.43 -10.25
CA ILE A 484 13.73 -2.98 -10.00
C ILE A 484 12.87 -2.88 -11.26
N ALA A 485 13.51 -2.89 -12.43
CA ALA A 485 12.82 -2.89 -13.72
C ALA A 485 13.63 -3.59 -14.78
N VAL A 486 12.95 -4.11 -15.79
CA VAL A 486 13.53 -4.70 -16.98
C VAL A 486 12.97 -4.01 -18.22
N GLU A 487 13.85 -3.56 -19.11
CA GLU A 487 13.49 -2.84 -20.34
C GLU A 487 14.06 -3.60 -21.56
N PRO A 488 13.27 -3.77 -22.63
CA PRO A 488 13.75 -4.41 -23.84
C PRO A 488 14.90 -3.64 -24.52
N ILE A 489 15.99 -4.32 -24.91
CA ILE A 489 17.04 -3.77 -25.76
C ILE A 489 16.84 -4.22 -27.20
N ASN A 490 16.59 -5.52 -27.39
CA ASN A 490 16.24 -6.07 -28.68
C ASN A 490 15.08 -7.04 -28.58
N HIS A 491 14.48 -7.34 -29.69
CA HIS A 491 13.31 -8.23 -29.79
C HIS A 491 13.65 -9.49 -30.60
N ALA A 492 14.94 -9.90 -30.64
CA ALA A 492 15.37 -11.09 -31.34
C ALA A 492 14.93 -12.34 -30.59
N PRO A 493 14.02 -13.17 -31.13
CA PRO A 493 13.49 -14.33 -30.40
C PRO A 493 14.57 -15.35 -29.99
N ASP A 494 15.63 -15.47 -30.78
CA ASP A 494 16.72 -16.42 -30.55
C ASP A 494 17.74 -15.94 -29.50
N SER A 495 17.77 -14.64 -29.21
CA SER A 495 18.70 -14.04 -28.25
C SER A 495 18.16 -12.72 -27.69
N PRO A 496 17.05 -12.77 -26.91
CA PRO A 496 16.48 -11.58 -26.34
C PRO A 496 17.41 -10.97 -25.28
N ARG A 497 17.58 -9.65 -25.33
CA ARG A 497 18.38 -8.89 -24.38
C ARG A 497 17.56 -7.80 -23.76
N CYS A 498 17.79 -7.59 -22.47
CA CYS A 498 17.16 -6.54 -21.69
C CYS A 498 18.19 -5.68 -20.96
N ARG A 499 17.79 -4.45 -20.66
CA ARG A 499 18.45 -3.56 -19.72
C ARG A 499 17.78 -3.71 -18.37
N LEU A 500 18.59 -3.91 -17.35
CA LEU A 500 18.18 -3.93 -15.97
C LEU A 500 18.36 -2.53 -15.38
N ARG A 501 17.39 -2.06 -14.62
CA ARG A 501 17.50 -0.82 -13.86
C ARG A 501 17.52 -1.16 -12.38
N TYR A 502 18.45 -0.57 -11.65
CA TYR A 502 18.61 -0.72 -10.20
C TYR A 502 18.08 0.49 -9.44
N ARG A 503 17.96 0.38 -8.11
CA ARG A 503 17.42 1.44 -7.24
C ARG A 503 18.19 2.75 -7.33
N ASP A 504 19.51 2.67 -7.43
CA ASP A 504 20.43 3.80 -7.55
C ASP A 504 20.44 4.46 -8.93
N GLY A 505 19.57 4.02 -9.84
CA GLY A 505 19.48 4.49 -11.23
C GLY A 505 20.53 3.86 -12.15
N SER A 506 21.46 3.07 -11.63
CA SER A 506 22.43 2.34 -12.46
C SER A 506 21.72 1.30 -13.34
N THR A 507 22.37 0.95 -14.44
CA THR A 507 21.85 -0.03 -15.39
C THR A 507 22.89 -1.07 -15.76
N SER A 508 22.45 -2.28 -16.06
CA SER A 508 23.25 -3.31 -16.69
C SER A 508 22.47 -3.99 -17.82
N GLU A 509 23.14 -4.80 -18.60
CA GLU A 509 22.48 -5.57 -19.66
C GLU A 509 22.56 -7.06 -19.34
N ALA A 510 21.48 -7.79 -19.65
CA ALA A 510 21.39 -9.23 -19.45
C ALA A 510 20.70 -9.92 -20.63
N ASN A 511 21.01 -11.20 -20.80
CA ASN A 511 20.14 -12.08 -21.57
C ASN A 511 18.88 -12.35 -20.76
N CYS A 512 17.76 -12.45 -21.45
CA CYS A 512 16.47 -12.73 -20.82
C CYS A 512 15.70 -13.75 -21.66
N ASP A 513 14.58 -14.21 -21.11
CA ASP A 513 13.61 -15.01 -21.85
C ASP A 513 12.44 -14.14 -22.31
N MET A 514 11.63 -14.68 -23.20
CA MET A 514 10.40 -14.04 -23.66
C MET A 514 9.20 -14.93 -23.30
N LEU A 515 8.29 -14.38 -22.49
CA LEU A 515 7.02 -15.03 -22.19
C LEU A 515 5.97 -14.59 -23.21
N LEU A 516 5.42 -15.54 -23.95
CA LEU A 516 4.35 -15.29 -24.91
C LEU A 516 3.03 -14.99 -24.18
N LEU A 517 2.51 -13.79 -24.38
CA LEU A 517 1.25 -13.34 -23.78
C LEU A 517 0.04 -13.69 -24.65
N ASN A 518 0.14 -13.46 -25.96
CA ASN A 518 -0.85 -13.91 -26.92
C ASN A 518 -0.23 -14.17 -28.28
N GLY A 519 -0.82 -15.12 -29.02
CA GLY A 519 -0.50 -15.35 -30.41
C GLY A 519 -1.78 -15.16 -31.21
N ASN A 520 -2.00 -13.96 -31.76
CA ASN A 520 -3.10 -13.73 -32.69
C ASN A 520 -2.62 -13.96 -34.10
N MET A 521 -3.14 -15.04 -34.71
CA MET A 521 -3.17 -15.10 -36.17
C MET A 521 -4.28 -14.17 -36.64
N SER A 522 -3.93 -13.08 -37.32
CA SER A 522 -4.93 -12.30 -38.03
C SER A 522 -5.66 -13.22 -39.02
N PRO A 523 -6.98 -13.19 -39.07
CA PRO A 523 -7.73 -13.96 -40.05
C PRO A 523 -7.49 -13.50 -41.50
N ASP A 524 -6.79 -12.39 -41.70
CA ASP A 524 -6.44 -11.89 -43.03
C ASP A 524 -5.12 -12.53 -43.49
N SER A 525 -5.16 -13.33 -44.53
CA SER A 525 -4.03 -14.09 -45.08
C SER A 525 -2.88 -13.24 -45.63
N THR A 526 -3.03 -11.92 -45.64
CA THR A 526 -2.01 -10.93 -46.01
C THR A 526 -1.36 -10.26 -44.81
N ALA A 527 -1.88 -10.47 -43.57
CA ALA A 527 -1.37 -9.85 -42.39
C ALA A 527 -0.19 -10.64 -41.80
N ARG A 528 0.84 -9.91 -41.40
CA ARG A 528 1.97 -10.46 -40.66
C ARG A 528 1.49 -10.96 -39.29
N VAL A 529 1.99 -12.11 -38.87
CA VAL A 529 1.70 -12.65 -37.55
C VAL A 529 2.22 -11.67 -36.50
N MET A 530 1.36 -11.29 -35.56
CA MET A 530 1.72 -10.42 -34.44
C MET A 530 1.69 -11.23 -33.16
N TYR A 531 2.75 -11.15 -32.39
CA TYR A 531 2.84 -11.78 -31.07
C TYR A 531 3.11 -10.71 -30.02
N ALA A 532 2.39 -10.77 -28.91
CA ALA A 532 2.70 -9.96 -27.73
C ALA A 532 3.51 -10.81 -26.75
N TYR A 533 4.63 -10.27 -26.31
CA TYR A 533 5.53 -10.88 -25.35
C TYR A 533 5.80 -9.92 -24.19
N THR A 534 6.19 -10.47 -23.06
CA THR A 534 6.95 -9.73 -22.04
C THR A 534 8.34 -10.33 -21.93
N MET A 535 9.36 -9.50 -21.72
CA MET A 535 10.67 -10.00 -21.36
C MET A 535 10.65 -10.46 -19.92
N GLN A 536 11.18 -11.65 -19.69
CA GLN A 536 11.22 -12.31 -18.40
C GLN A 536 12.68 -12.52 -18.02
N LEU A 537 13.08 -11.96 -16.89
CA LEU A 537 14.38 -12.20 -16.29
C LEU A 537 14.22 -12.95 -14.98
N HIS A 538 14.76 -14.16 -14.93
CA HIS A 538 14.99 -14.91 -13.70
C HIS A 538 16.28 -14.42 -13.06
N PHE A 539 16.17 -13.53 -12.07
CA PHE A 539 17.35 -13.02 -11.37
C PHE A 539 17.84 -14.03 -10.33
N SER A 540 16.94 -14.81 -9.75
CA SER A 540 17.21 -15.93 -8.86
C SER A 540 16.05 -16.91 -8.89
N ASP A 541 16.14 -18.03 -8.19
CA ASP A 541 15.14 -19.12 -8.20
C ASP A 541 13.71 -18.65 -7.87
N SER A 542 13.57 -17.55 -7.16
CA SER A 542 12.27 -17.03 -6.75
C SER A 542 12.03 -15.54 -7.09
N TYR A 543 12.96 -14.89 -7.80
CA TYR A 543 12.78 -13.50 -8.22
C TYR A 543 12.82 -13.36 -9.73
N THR A 544 11.65 -13.19 -10.30
CA THR A 544 11.46 -12.95 -11.73
C THR A 544 10.78 -11.60 -11.93
N ILE A 545 11.35 -10.79 -12.81
CA ILE A 545 10.80 -9.50 -13.20
C ILE A 545 10.41 -9.51 -14.67
N TYR A 546 9.42 -8.71 -15.02
CA TYR A 546 8.80 -8.65 -16.34
C TYR A 546 8.86 -7.23 -16.89
N SER A 547 9.03 -7.10 -18.22
CA SER A 547 8.90 -5.81 -18.92
C SER A 547 7.44 -5.45 -19.16
N GLU A 548 7.19 -4.20 -19.58
CA GLU A 548 5.94 -3.89 -20.28
C GLU A 548 5.82 -4.78 -21.54
N PRO A 549 4.59 -5.11 -21.96
CA PRO A 549 4.36 -5.92 -23.15
C PRO A 549 4.94 -5.28 -24.42
N ILE A 550 5.53 -6.11 -25.25
CA ILE A 550 6.08 -5.73 -26.55
C ILE A 550 5.36 -6.52 -27.65
N THR A 551 5.08 -5.86 -28.76
CA THR A 551 4.49 -6.49 -29.93
C THR A 551 5.54 -6.68 -31.00
N ILE A 552 5.74 -7.91 -31.44
CA ILE A 552 6.62 -8.26 -32.54
C ILE A 552 5.77 -8.63 -33.76
N LYS A 553 6.11 -8.01 -34.90
CA LYS A 553 5.49 -8.30 -36.20
C LYS A 553 6.47 -9.16 -37.01
N PHE A 554 6.06 -10.32 -37.44
CA PHE A 554 6.85 -11.23 -38.29
C PHE A 554 6.31 -11.25 -39.70
#